data_c02dd8855f4a9696d629b698c0f35b07
#
_entry.id   c02dd8855f4a9696d629b698c0f35b07
#
_cell.length_a   1.000
_cell.length_b   1.000
_cell.length_c   1.000
_cell.angle_alpha   90.00
_cell.angle_beta   90.00
_cell.angle_gamma   90.00
#
_symmetry.space_group_name_H-M   'P 1'
#
loop_
_entity.id
_entity.type
_entity.pdbx_description
1 polymer ?
#
loop_
_entity_poly.entity_id
_entity_poly.type
_entity_poly.pdbx_seq_one_letter_code
_entity_poly.pdbx_strand_id
1 'polypeptide(L)'
;VQGVICTTQDGVPSRVRAAAQRRGLSCRMWTVQGEAEGYENLTVAMETAEEELERQPTLASDPMVLYFTSGTTGYPKGVVHDFTYPLAHVVTAKYWNQAEPDGLHFTVAETGWAKASWGKIYGQWLIGCAVMVFDFDNFDPKKLTSVINRYGVTSFCAPPTVYRYLVKKGVPAMPTLRHAATAGEQLAPEVFRRFTEKTGLPLMEGYGQTETALLMANFQGCTPVEGSMGRPSPLYHIELRRKDGTPVPAGEIGEIVILSPESGR
;
A
#
# COMPACT_ATOMS: atom_id res chain seq x y z
N VAL A 1 -12.06 -20.10 -8.81
CA VAL A 1 -10.98 -19.37 -9.49
C VAL A 1 -11.13 -19.61 -11.00
N GLN A 2 -11.33 -18.55 -11.78
CA GLN A 2 -11.51 -18.64 -13.23
C GLN A 2 -10.17 -18.51 -13.98
N GLY A 3 -9.23 -17.80 -13.43
CA GLY A 3 -7.90 -17.62 -14.00
C GLY A 3 -6.83 -17.34 -12.96
N VAL A 4 -5.58 -17.61 -13.30
CA VAL A 4 -4.41 -17.33 -12.46
C VAL A 4 -3.35 -16.64 -13.30
N ILE A 5 -2.82 -15.53 -12.79
CA ILE A 5 -1.69 -14.83 -13.39
C ILE A 5 -0.53 -14.94 -12.41
N CYS A 6 0.65 -15.35 -12.88
CA CYS A 6 1.84 -15.46 -12.04
C CYS A 6 3.12 -15.08 -12.77
N THR A 7 4.19 -14.87 -12.01
CA THR A 7 5.55 -14.70 -12.55
C THR A 7 6.16 -16.06 -12.84
N THR A 8 7.21 -16.10 -13.67
CA THR A 8 7.97 -17.33 -13.96
C THR A 8 9.09 -17.62 -12.97
N GLN A 9 9.32 -16.71 -12.02
CA GLN A 9 10.40 -16.80 -11.03
C GLN A 9 10.15 -17.89 -9.98
N ASP A 10 11.21 -18.42 -9.41
CA ASP A 10 11.25 -19.30 -8.22
C ASP A 10 10.31 -20.52 -8.26
N GLY A 11 10.02 -21.05 -9.45
CA GLY A 11 9.14 -22.22 -9.60
C GLY A 11 7.68 -21.93 -9.24
N VAL A 12 7.24 -20.67 -9.27
CA VAL A 12 5.84 -20.28 -9.00
C VAL A 12 4.87 -21.01 -9.91
N PRO A 13 5.08 -21.11 -11.26
CA PRO A 13 4.14 -21.79 -12.12
C PRO A 13 3.90 -23.26 -11.76
N SER A 14 4.96 -24.01 -11.43
CA SER A 14 4.83 -25.42 -11.03
C SER A 14 4.05 -25.59 -9.72
N ARG A 15 4.28 -24.69 -8.73
CA ARG A 15 3.54 -24.71 -7.46
C ARG A 15 2.05 -24.37 -7.65
N VAL A 16 1.75 -23.37 -8.49
CA VAL A 16 0.37 -22.99 -8.83
C VAL A 16 -0.35 -24.14 -9.53
N ARG A 17 0.27 -24.76 -10.53
CA ARG A 17 -0.30 -25.93 -11.24
C ARG A 17 -0.56 -27.08 -10.28
N ALA A 18 0.41 -27.43 -9.45
CA ALA A 18 0.23 -28.50 -8.45
C ALA A 18 -0.89 -28.19 -7.44
N ALA A 19 -1.06 -26.93 -7.06
CA ALA A 19 -2.17 -26.52 -6.18
C ALA A 19 -3.53 -26.63 -6.88
N ALA A 20 -3.62 -26.19 -8.14
CA ALA A 20 -4.84 -26.31 -8.96
C ALA A 20 -5.24 -27.77 -9.14
N GLN A 21 -4.30 -28.64 -9.51
CA GLN A 21 -4.53 -30.08 -9.67
C GLN A 21 -5.02 -30.73 -8.38
N ARG A 22 -4.37 -30.45 -7.23
CA ARG A 22 -4.80 -30.98 -5.92
C ARG A 22 -6.22 -30.58 -5.54
N ARG A 23 -6.69 -29.44 -6.04
CA ARG A 23 -8.03 -28.91 -5.76
C ARG A 23 -9.04 -29.20 -6.86
N GLY A 24 -8.66 -29.91 -7.93
CA GLY A 24 -9.53 -30.18 -9.08
C GLY A 24 -9.99 -28.90 -9.79
N LEU A 25 -9.18 -27.82 -9.75
CA LEU A 25 -9.54 -26.55 -10.38
C LEU A 25 -9.14 -26.57 -11.86
N SER A 26 -10.11 -26.27 -12.73
CA SER A 26 -9.86 -25.95 -14.13
C SER A 26 -9.92 -24.44 -14.29
N CYS A 27 -8.79 -23.82 -14.54
CA CYS A 27 -8.68 -22.36 -14.70
C CYS A 27 -7.64 -22.04 -15.80
N ARG A 28 -7.83 -20.92 -16.49
CA ARG A 28 -6.82 -20.40 -17.41
C ARG A 28 -5.62 -19.90 -16.63
N MET A 29 -4.43 -20.09 -17.16
CA MET A 29 -3.19 -19.75 -16.49
C MET A 29 -2.31 -18.89 -17.41
N TRP A 30 -1.83 -17.75 -16.89
CA TRP A 30 -0.96 -16.82 -17.62
C TRP A 30 0.31 -16.52 -16.84
N THR A 31 1.40 -16.29 -17.59
CA THR A 31 2.63 -15.72 -17.05
C THR A 31 2.77 -14.26 -17.46
N VAL A 32 3.23 -13.41 -16.56
CA VAL A 32 3.47 -11.97 -16.84
C VAL A 32 4.77 -11.76 -17.63
N GLN A 33 5.79 -12.53 -17.36
CA GLN A 33 7.10 -12.47 -18.04
C GLN A 33 7.65 -13.87 -18.20
N GLY A 34 8.23 -14.16 -19.36
CA GLY A 34 8.77 -15.47 -19.67
C GLY A 34 7.69 -16.52 -19.96
N GLU A 35 8.15 -17.72 -20.23
CA GLU A 35 7.31 -18.86 -20.62
C GLU A 35 7.30 -19.94 -19.53
N ALA A 36 6.16 -20.59 -19.37
CA ALA A 36 6.03 -21.78 -18.52
C ALA A 36 5.09 -22.79 -19.20
N GLU A 37 5.42 -24.07 -19.09
CA GLU A 37 4.62 -25.12 -19.69
C GLU A 37 3.19 -25.12 -19.15
N GLY A 38 2.20 -25.08 -20.08
CA GLY A 38 0.77 -25.04 -19.77
C GLY A 38 0.27 -23.67 -19.30
N TYR A 39 1.02 -22.61 -19.57
CA TYR A 39 0.64 -21.22 -19.36
C TYR A 39 0.64 -20.46 -20.70
N GLU A 40 -0.29 -19.54 -20.84
CA GLU A 40 -0.27 -18.54 -21.90
C GLU A 40 0.58 -17.33 -21.48
N ASN A 41 1.19 -16.65 -22.44
CA ASN A 41 1.86 -15.37 -22.17
C ASN A 41 0.80 -14.27 -22.06
N LEU A 42 0.74 -13.57 -20.92
CA LEU A 42 -0.26 -12.53 -20.66
C LEU A 42 -0.12 -11.36 -21.64
N THR A 43 1.10 -10.96 -21.99
CA THR A 43 1.33 -9.84 -22.92
C THR A 43 0.73 -10.16 -24.29
N VAL A 44 0.98 -11.37 -24.80
CA VAL A 44 0.41 -11.82 -26.09
C VAL A 44 -1.12 -11.93 -26.00
N ALA A 45 -1.64 -12.45 -24.89
CA ALA A 45 -3.08 -12.56 -24.69
C ALA A 45 -3.76 -11.18 -24.64
N MET A 46 -3.10 -10.17 -24.11
CA MET A 46 -3.61 -8.79 -24.07
C MET A 46 -3.61 -8.12 -25.44
N GLU A 47 -2.61 -8.41 -26.30
CA GLU A 47 -2.55 -7.87 -27.69
C GLU A 47 -3.69 -8.37 -28.57
N THR A 48 -4.24 -9.54 -28.25
CA THR A 48 -5.33 -10.19 -29.00
C THR A 48 -6.68 -10.13 -28.30
N ALA A 49 -6.75 -9.47 -27.13
CA ALA A 49 -8.00 -9.32 -26.39
C ALA A 49 -8.94 -8.31 -27.07
N GLU A 50 -10.24 -8.51 -26.89
CA GLU A 50 -11.25 -7.55 -27.33
C GLU A 50 -11.07 -6.23 -26.56
N GLU A 51 -11.17 -5.11 -27.28
CA GLU A 51 -11.01 -3.77 -26.68
C GLU A 51 -12.23 -3.35 -25.84
N GLU A 52 -13.40 -3.90 -26.17
CA GLU A 52 -14.65 -3.61 -25.45
C GLU A 52 -15.07 -4.81 -24.60
N LEU A 53 -15.35 -4.54 -23.33
CA LEU A 53 -15.89 -5.52 -22.40
C LEU A 53 -17.23 -5.02 -21.83
N GLU A 54 -18.26 -5.86 -21.92
CA GLU A 54 -19.53 -5.56 -21.28
C GLU A 54 -19.36 -5.41 -19.76
N ARG A 55 -19.81 -4.29 -19.22
CA ARG A 55 -19.76 -4.04 -17.78
C ARG A 55 -20.67 -5.02 -17.04
N GLN A 56 -20.09 -5.83 -16.18
CA GLN A 56 -20.87 -6.70 -15.32
C GLN A 56 -21.55 -5.90 -14.19
N PRO A 57 -22.82 -6.19 -13.88
CA PRO A 57 -23.49 -5.60 -12.72
C PRO A 57 -22.71 -5.92 -11.44
N THR A 58 -22.40 -4.90 -10.68
CA THR A 58 -21.59 -5.04 -9.44
C THR A 58 -22.19 -4.16 -8.37
N LEU A 59 -22.44 -4.73 -7.19
CA LEU A 59 -22.90 -4.01 -6.00
C LEU A 59 -21.68 -3.51 -5.19
N ALA A 60 -21.89 -2.44 -4.43
CA ALA A 60 -20.86 -1.91 -3.54
C ALA A 60 -20.40 -2.95 -2.48
N SER A 61 -21.30 -3.84 -2.07
CA SER A 61 -21.04 -4.91 -1.09
C SER A 61 -20.45 -6.20 -1.68
N ASP A 62 -20.30 -6.27 -3.02
CA ASP A 62 -19.68 -7.45 -3.62
C ASP A 62 -18.19 -7.52 -3.27
N PRO A 63 -17.64 -8.74 -3.06
CA PRO A 63 -16.20 -8.89 -2.88
C PRO A 63 -15.41 -8.36 -4.07
N MET A 64 -14.50 -7.41 -3.83
CA MET A 64 -13.64 -6.82 -4.85
C MET A 64 -12.25 -7.43 -4.85
N VAL A 65 -11.66 -7.57 -3.67
CA VAL A 65 -10.28 -8.06 -3.53
C VAL A 65 -10.12 -8.94 -2.31
N LEU A 66 -9.31 -9.97 -2.45
CA LEU A 66 -8.89 -10.87 -1.39
C LEU A 66 -7.37 -10.80 -1.24
N TYR A 67 -6.91 -10.28 -0.13
CA TYR A 67 -5.50 -10.32 0.26
C TYR A 67 -5.20 -11.50 1.18
N PHE A 68 -3.98 -12.01 1.11
CA PHE A 68 -3.51 -13.00 2.07
C PHE A 68 -2.40 -12.40 2.93
N THR A 69 -2.55 -12.55 4.25
CA THR A 69 -1.55 -12.13 5.25
C THR A 69 -0.89 -13.35 5.88
N SER A 70 0.35 -13.20 6.34
CA SER A 70 1.05 -14.22 7.14
C SER A 70 0.43 -14.30 8.54
N GLY A 71 -0.66 -15.01 8.69
CA GLY A 71 -1.33 -15.12 9.98
C GLY A 71 -0.40 -15.57 11.13
N THR A 72 -0.67 -15.10 12.34
CA THR A 72 0.04 -15.45 13.58
C THR A 72 0.01 -16.95 13.91
N THR A 73 -0.87 -17.70 13.28
CA THR A 73 -1.08 -19.15 13.47
C THR A 73 -0.35 -20.03 12.45
N GLY A 74 0.53 -19.44 11.59
CA GLY A 74 1.32 -20.17 10.59
C GLY A 74 0.62 -20.42 9.25
N TYR A 75 -0.70 -20.26 9.16
CA TYR A 75 -1.43 -20.33 7.88
C TYR A 75 -1.80 -18.93 7.39
N PRO A 76 -1.74 -18.66 6.08
CA PRO A 76 -2.20 -17.40 5.51
C PRO A 76 -3.68 -17.18 5.81
N LYS A 77 -4.03 -15.95 6.25
CA LYS A 77 -5.41 -15.52 6.45
C LYS A 77 -5.87 -14.70 5.26
N GLY A 78 -7.07 -14.98 4.76
CA GLY A 78 -7.70 -14.21 3.71
C GLY A 78 -8.43 -12.99 4.28
N VAL A 79 -8.13 -11.81 3.76
CA VAL A 79 -8.80 -10.55 4.08
C VAL A 79 -9.58 -10.10 2.85
N VAL A 80 -10.89 -10.03 2.98
CA VAL A 80 -11.79 -9.63 1.88
C VAL A 80 -12.18 -8.18 2.05
N HIS A 81 -12.11 -7.43 0.95
CA HIS A 81 -12.66 -6.09 0.86
C HIS A 81 -13.67 -6.01 -0.29
N ASP A 82 -14.68 -5.21 -0.10
CA ASP A 82 -15.72 -4.90 -1.08
C ASP A 82 -15.36 -3.69 -1.96
N PHE A 83 -16.25 -3.29 -2.85
CA PHE A 83 -16.05 -2.17 -3.76
C PHE A 83 -16.07 -0.78 -3.08
N THR A 84 -16.32 -0.68 -1.78
CA THR A 84 -16.17 0.58 -1.01
C THR A 84 -14.73 0.81 -0.56
N TYR A 85 -13.89 -0.22 -0.53
CA TYR A 85 -12.49 -0.13 -0.08
C TYR A 85 -11.66 0.92 -0.83
N PRO A 86 -11.70 1.03 -2.17
CA PRO A 86 -11.00 2.10 -2.89
C PRO A 86 -11.44 3.50 -2.48
N LEU A 87 -12.72 3.70 -2.13
CA LEU A 87 -13.24 5.00 -1.70
C LEU A 87 -12.62 5.44 -0.37
N ALA A 88 -12.43 4.52 0.58
CA ALA A 88 -11.73 4.80 1.83
C ALA A 88 -10.29 5.29 1.59
N HIS A 89 -9.64 4.81 0.53
CA HIS A 89 -8.28 5.22 0.18
C HIS A 89 -8.19 6.61 -0.49
N VAL A 90 -9.30 7.28 -0.80
CA VAL A 90 -9.30 8.71 -1.10
C VAL A 90 -8.77 9.51 0.09
N VAL A 91 -9.14 9.14 1.32
CA VAL A 91 -8.59 9.75 2.54
C VAL A 91 -7.08 9.55 2.63
N THR A 92 -6.61 8.34 2.34
CA THR A 92 -5.17 8.00 2.30
C THR A 92 -4.42 8.85 1.27
N ALA A 93 -4.93 8.91 0.03
CA ALA A 93 -4.26 9.58 -1.08
C ALA A 93 -4.25 11.11 -0.91
N LYS A 94 -5.42 11.70 -0.61
CA LYS A 94 -5.59 13.15 -0.58
C LYS A 94 -5.03 13.78 0.70
N TYR A 95 -5.33 13.20 1.86
CA TYR A 95 -5.05 13.87 3.14
C TYR A 95 -3.80 13.36 3.85
N TRP A 96 -3.31 12.18 3.53
CA TRP A 96 -2.06 11.67 4.09
C TRP A 96 -0.91 11.65 3.09
N ASN A 97 -1.07 11.07 1.90
CA ASN A 97 -0.06 11.14 0.85
C ASN A 97 0.03 12.51 0.19
N GLN A 98 -0.98 13.37 0.38
CA GLN A 98 -1.11 14.69 -0.26
C GLN A 98 -0.82 14.62 -1.75
N ALA A 99 -1.35 13.56 -2.39
CA ALA A 99 -1.32 13.41 -3.83
C ALA A 99 -2.30 14.42 -4.45
N GLU A 100 -1.88 15.10 -5.51
CA GLU A 100 -2.63 16.17 -6.19
C GLU A 100 -2.91 15.80 -7.64
N PRO A 101 -4.02 16.25 -8.25
CA PRO A 101 -4.36 15.94 -9.65
C PRO A 101 -3.28 16.36 -10.65
N ASP A 102 -2.57 17.45 -10.40
CA ASP A 102 -1.47 17.97 -11.22
C ASP A 102 -0.09 17.45 -10.78
N GLY A 103 -0.05 16.58 -9.78
CA GLY A 103 1.15 16.01 -9.21
C GLY A 103 1.50 14.64 -9.77
N LEU A 104 2.70 14.17 -9.42
CA LEU A 104 3.16 12.81 -9.64
C LEU A 104 3.44 12.14 -8.29
N HIS A 105 2.63 11.14 -7.95
CA HIS A 105 2.80 10.35 -6.73
C HIS A 105 3.67 9.12 -6.98
N PHE A 106 4.60 8.85 -6.07
CA PHE A 106 5.43 7.65 -6.11
C PHE A 106 5.40 6.91 -4.78
N THR A 107 4.90 5.68 -4.79
CA THR A 107 4.97 4.77 -3.63
C THR A 107 5.95 3.64 -3.91
N VAL A 108 6.94 3.47 -3.03
CA VAL A 108 7.80 2.28 -2.99
C VAL A 108 7.08 1.21 -2.18
N ALA A 109 6.55 0.21 -2.88
CA ALA A 109 5.96 -0.99 -2.29
C ALA A 109 6.00 -2.12 -3.29
N GLU A 110 6.29 -3.32 -2.83
CA GLU A 110 6.22 -4.52 -3.63
C GLU A 110 4.76 -4.85 -3.98
N THR A 111 4.56 -5.37 -5.20
CA THR A 111 3.23 -5.67 -5.74
C THR A 111 2.48 -6.77 -4.99
N GLY A 112 3.17 -7.61 -4.24
CA GLY A 112 2.56 -8.60 -3.35
C GLY A 112 1.93 -8.05 -2.08
N TRP A 113 2.13 -6.79 -1.76
CA TRP A 113 1.57 -6.14 -0.59
C TRP A 113 0.35 -5.28 -0.94
N ALA A 114 -0.67 -5.29 -0.08
CA ALA A 114 -1.83 -4.41 -0.23
C ALA A 114 -1.45 -2.93 -0.40
N LYS A 115 -0.31 -2.50 0.19
CA LYS A 115 0.25 -1.16 0.03
C LYS A 115 0.51 -0.78 -1.44
N ALA A 116 0.82 -1.72 -2.31
CA ALA A 116 0.98 -1.43 -3.73
C ALA A 116 -0.34 -1.00 -4.38
N SER A 117 -1.46 -1.60 -4.00
CA SER A 117 -2.77 -1.24 -4.53
C SER A 117 -3.24 0.11 -3.98
N TRP A 118 -3.29 0.27 -2.66
CA TRP A 118 -3.80 1.51 -2.07
C TRP A 118 -2.81 2.69 -2.14
N GLY A 119 -1.52 2.42 -2.31
CA GLY A 119 -0.51 3.47 -2.49
C GLY A 119 -0.28 3.90 -3.93
N LYS A 120 -0.80 3.18 -4.92
CA LYS A 120 -0.57 3.47 -6.34
C LYS A 120 -1.85 3.56 -7.18
N ILE A 121 -2.92 2.85 -6.80
CA ILE A 121 -4.06 2.66 -7.70
C ILE A 121 -5.29 3.37 -7.15
N TYR A 122 -5.80 2.94 -6.01
CA TYR A 122 -7.16 3.27 -5.60
C TYR A 122 -7.39 4.77 -5.38
N GLY A 123 -6.91 5.32 -4.29
CA GLY A 123 -7.16 6.71 -3.94
C GLY A 123 -6.53 7.68 -4.94
N GLN A 124 -5.33 7.39 -5.43
CA GLN A 124 -4.59 8.25 -6.36
C GLN A 124 -5.35 8.42 -7.68
N TRP A 125 -5.86 7.34 -8.25
CA TRP A 125 -6.63 7.43 -9.49
C TRP A 125 -8.01 8.06 -9.29
N LEU A 126 -8.68 7.79 -8.15
CA LEU A 126 -9.96 8.42 -7.84
C LEU A 126 -9.87 9.95 -7.69
N ILE A 127 -8.72 10.48 -7.28
CA ILE A 127 -8.48 11.93 -7.22
C ILE A 127 -7.83 12.50 -8.48
N GLY A 128 -7.58 11.67 -9.51
CA GLY A 128 -6.97 12.09 -10.76
C GLY A 128 -5.46 12.34 -10.72
N CYS A 129 -4.75 11.81 -9.72
CA CYS A 129 -3.30 11.96 -9.58
C CYS A 129 -2.55 10.98 -10.49
N ALA A 130 -1.52 11.45 -11.19
CA ALA A 130 -0.59 10.57 -11.90
C ALA A 130 0.26 9.75 -10.92
N VAL A 131 0.54 8.50 -11.29
CA VAL A 131 1.28 7.56 -10.45
C VAL A 131 2.55 7.09 -11.15
N MET A 132 3.66 7.19 -10.44
CA MET A 132 4.93 6.63 -10.90
C MET A 132 5.03 5.15 -10.55
N VAL A 133 5.35 4.34 -11.54
CA VAL A 133 5.75 2.94 -11.37
C VAL A 133 7.21 2.81 -11.79
N PHE A 134 8.02 2.26 -10.91
CA PHE A 134 9.43 2.07 -11.15
C PHE A 134 9.89 0.74 -10.61
N ASP A 135 10.46 -0.07 -11.48
CA ASP A 135 11.01 -1.39 -11.15
C ASP A 135 12.51 -1.32 -10.93
N PHE A 136 13.02 -2.05 -9.94
CA PHE A 136 14.44 -2.16 -9.64
C PHE A 136 14.77 -3.51 -8.98
N ASP A 137 15.73 -4.21 -9.52
CA ASP A 137 16.19 -5.49 -8.96
C ASP A 137 16.91 -5.31 -7.62
N ASN A 138 17.68 -4.22 -7.50
CA ASN A 138 18.41 -3.87 -6.30
C ASN A 138 18.13 -2.44 -5.88
N PHE A 139 17.84 -2.25 -4.60
CA PHE A 139 17.60 -0.93 -4.03
C PHE A 139 18.88 -0.09 -4.01
N ASP A 140 18.89 1.01 -4.78
CA ASP A 140 19.93 2.03 -4.76
C ASP A 140 19.34 3.40 -4.45
N PRO A 141 19.68 4.01 -3.30
CA PRO A 141 19.20 5.35 -2.93
C PRO A 141 19.53 6.45 -3.94
N LYS A 142 20.68 6.37 -4.64
CA LYS A 142 21.06 7.34 -5.65
C LYS A 142 20.18 7.22 -6.89
N LYS A 143 19.92 5.97 -7.34
CA LYS A 143 19.02 5.71 -8.46
C LYS A 143 17.61 6.17 -8.14
N LEU A 144 17.11 5.87 -6.93
CA LEU A 144 15.80 6.30 -6.47
C LEU A 144 15.64 7.83 -6.51
N THR A 145 16.59 8.58 -5.94
CA THR A 145 16.53 10.05 -5.93
C THR A 145 16.71 10.66 -7.32
N SER A 146 17.53 10.03 -8.18
CA SER A 146 17.66 10.44 -9.59
C SER A 146 16.32 10.29 -10.34
N VAL A 147 15.60 9.21 -10.08
CA VAL A 147 14.27 8.97 -10.66
C VAL A 147 13.25 10.00 -10.14
N ILE A 148 13.22 10.26 -8.83
CA ILE A 148 12.35 11.29 -8.23
C ILE A 148 12.57 12.64 -8.91
N ASN A 149 13.82 13.06 -9.06
CA ASN A 149 14.18 14.34 -9.67
C ASN A 149 13.90 14.38 -11.17
N ARG A 150 14.28 13.32 -11.89
CA ARG A 150 14.14 13.25 -13.36
C ARG A 150 12.69 13.37 -13.81
N TYR A 151 11.77 12.72 -13.07
CA TYR A 151 10.37 12.70 -13.44
C TYR A 151 9.51 13.72 -12.69
N GLY A 152 10.11 14.51 -11.81
CA GLY A 152 9.39 15.56 -11.10
C GLY A 152 8.38 15.03 -10.08
N VAL A 153 8.71 13.97 -9.36
CA VAL A 153 7.85 13.43 -8.30
C VAL A 153 7.54 14.50 -7.26
N THR A 154 6.27 14.72 -6.98
CA THR A 154 5.79 15.74 -6.03
C THR A 154 5.43 15.17 -4.66
N SER A 155 4.95 13.93 -4.61
CA SER A 155 4.57 13.23 -3.38
C SER A 155 5.20 11.83 -3.35
N PHE A 156 5.88 11.49 -2.25
CA PHE A 156 6.63 10.25 -2.12
C PHE A 156 6.25 9.49 -0.86
N CYS A 157 5.91 8.21 -1.01
CA CYS A 157 5.63 7.30 0.11
C CYS A 157 6.53 6.08 0.04
N ALA A 158 7.21 5.78 1.14
CA ALA A 158 8.09 4.62 1.25
C ALA A 158 8.11 4.05 2.67
N PRO A 159 8.53 2.78 2.87
CA PRO A 159 8.78 2.25 4.20
C PRO A 159 9.90 3.02 4.93
N PRO A 160 9.91 3.06 6.27
CA PRO A 160 11.00 3.65 7.06
C PRO A 160 12.39 3.14 6.70
N THR A 161 12.50 1.88 6.31
CA THR A 161 13.76 1.28 5.83
C THR A 161 14.35 2.04 4.64
N VAL A 162 13.54 2.47 3.68
CA VAL A 162 13.99 3.26 2.53
C VAL A 162 14.54 4.62 2.98
N TYR A 163 13.83 5.31 3.86
CA TYR A 163 14.28 6.60 4.41
C TYR A 163 15.57 6.46 5.23
N ARG A 164 15.73 5.36 5.98
CA ARG A 164 16.98 5.05 6.70
C ARG A 164 18.17 4.93 5.75
N TYR A 165 17.99 4.29 4.59
CA TYR A 165 19.05 4.21 3.58
C TYR A 165 19.34 5.58 2.94
N LEU A 166 18.32 6.39 2.65
CA LEU A 166 18.50 7.76 2.16
C LEU A 166 19.31 8.59 3.16
N VAL A 167 18.92 8.57 4.44
CA VAL A 167 19.63 9.30 5.51
C VAL A 167 21.08 8.84 5.66
N LYS A 168 21.33 7.53 5.63
CA LYS A 168 22.68 6.95 5.72
C LYS A 168 23.60 7.37 4.57
N LYS A 169 23.04 7.60 3.37
CA LYS A 169 23.79 8.01 2.17
C LYS A 169 23.84 9.53 1.98
N GLY A 170 23.31 10.30 2.93
CA GLY A 170 23.27 11.76 2.87
C GLY A 170 22.21 12.27 1.91
N VAL A 171 20.97 12.30 2.35
CA VAL A 171 19.76 12.66 1.59
C VAL A 171 20.07 13.66 0.46
N PRO A 172 20.00 13.26 -0.83
CA PRO A 172 20.19 14.16 -1.95
C PRO A 172 19.05 15.19 -2.03
N ALA A 173 19.31 16.33 -2.67
CA ALA A 173 18.26 17.30 -2.93
C ALA A 173 17.17 16.73 -3.83
N MET A 174 15.92 16.96 -3.46
CA MET A 174 14.72 16.55 -4.20
C MET A 174 13.80 17.77 -4.37
N PRO A 175 14.16 18.72 -5.26
CA PRO A 175 13.53 20.05 -5.33
C PRO A 175 12.07 20.02 -5.78
N THR A 176 11.61 18.95 -6.45
CA THR A 176 10.23 18.79 -6.88
C THR A 176 9.35 18.19 -5.81
N LEU A 177 9.97 17.52 -4.81
CA LEU A 177 9.23 16.84 -3.75
C LEU A 177 8.59 17.87 -2.80
N ARG A 178 7.28 17.81 -2.66
CA ARG A 178 6.49 18.69 -1.78
C ARG A 178 6.04 17.97 -0.50
N HIS A 179 5.98 16.64 -0.55
CA HIS A 179 5.45 15.82 0.53
C HIS A 179 6.15 14.46 0.62
N ALA A 180 6.37 14.00 1.86
CA ALA A 180 6.97 12.71 2.15
C ALA A 180 6.18 11.97 3.24
N ALA A 181 5.75 10.74 2.93
CA ALA A 181 4.98 9.89 3.83
C ALA A 181 5.66 8.55 4.08
N THR A 182 5.42 7.94 5.22
CA THR A 182 5.98 6.64 5.59
C THR A 182 5.01 5.80 6.38
N ALA A 183 4.98 4.50 6.11
CA ALA A 183 4.20 3.50 6.84
C ALA A 183 4.72 2.09 6.61
N GLY A 184 4.25 1.14 7.45
CA GLY A 184 4.51 -0.29 7.34
C GLY A 184 5.52 -0.81 8.35
N GLU A 185 6.33 0.06 8.94
CA GLU A 185 7.29 -0.23 10.01
C GLU A 185 7.30 0.97 10.97
N GLN A 186 7.87 0.79 12.16
CA GLN A 186 8.09 1.90 13.09
C GLN A 186 9.16 2.86 12.56
N LEU A 187 8.84 4.14 12.52
CA LEU A 187 9.78 5.19 12.14
C LEU A 187 10.74 5.50 13.30
N ALA A 188 12.04 5.31 13.09
CA ALA A 188 13.04 5.70 14.08
C ALA A 188 13.12 7.23 14.17
N PRO A 189 13.11 7.83 15.39
CA PRO A 189 13.19 9.27 15.61
C PRO A 189 14.34 9.96 14.88
N GLU A 190 15.51 9.34 14.86
CA GLU A 190 16.69 9.87 14.16
C GLU A 190 16.48 9.99 12.65
N VAL A 191 15.76 9.05 12.02
CA VAL A 191 15.46 9.08 10.58
C VAL A 191 14.53 10.25 10.28
N PHE A 192 13.50 10.45 11.11
CA PHE A 192 12.59 11.59 11.01
C PHE A 192 13.37 12.92 11.06
N ARG A 193 14.18 13.14 12.11
CA ARG A 193 14.97 14.37 12.28
C ARG A 193 15.91 14.64 11.11
N ARG A 194 16.76 13.67 10.78
CA ARG A 194 17.76 13.85 9.72
C ARG A 194 17.16 14.07 8.34
N PHE A 195 16.07 13.38 8.02
CA PHE A 195 15.37 13.62 6.75
C PHE A 195 14.77 15.02 6.70
N THR A 196 14.07 15.42 7.77
CA THR A 196 13.47 16.76 7.89
C THR A 196 14.51 17.87 7.83
N GLU A 197 15.63 17.74 8.53
CA GLU A 197 16.74 18.71 8.50
C GLU A 197 17.33 18.87 7.10
N LYS A 198 17.45 17.79 6.35
CA LYS A 198 18.08 17.81 5.01
C LYS A 198 17.15 18.27 3.91
N THR A 199 15.87 18.01 4.00
CA THR A 199 14.89 18.29 2.94
C THR A 199 13.98 19.48 3.25
N GLY A 200 13.84 19.85 4.51
CA GLY A 200 12.81 20.77 4.98
C GLY A 200 11.42 20.15 5.04
N LEU A 201 11.27 18.86 4.68
CA LEU A 201 9.99 18.15 4.65
C LEU A 201 9.91 17.19 5.83
N PRO A 202 8.88 17.29 6.68
CA PRO A 202 8.65 16.29 7.72
C PRO A 202 8.18 14.97 7.10
N LEU A 203 8.55 13.84 7.73
CA LEU A 203 8.01 12.54 7.38
C LEU A 203 6.64 12.35 8.03
N MET A 204 5.61 12.28 7.22
CA MET A 204 4.24 12.06 7.67
C MET A 204 4.00 10.57 7.88
N GLU A 205 4.15 10.12 9.14
CA GLU A 205 3.95 8.72 9.49
C GLU A 205 2.47 8.35 9.46
N GLY A 206 2.17 7.11 9.03
CA GLY A 206 0.83 6.55 9.05
C GLY A 206 0.85 5.07 9.40
N TYR A 207 -0.24 4.60 10.00
CA TYR A 207 -0.46 3.23 10.41
C TYR A 207 -1.80 2.70 9.88
N GLY A 208 -1.76 1.49 9.39
CA GLY A 208 -2.91 0.72 8.94
C GLY A 208 -2.54 -0.75 8.82
N GLN A 209 -3.52 -1.58 8.56
CA GLN A 209 -3.35 -3.03 8.38
C GLN A 209 -4.01 -3.46 7.06
N THR A 210 -3.76 -4.71 6.64
CA THR A 210 -4.42 -5.26 5.45
C THR A 210 -5.94 -5.31 5.63
N GLU A 211 -6.39 -5.50 6.86
CA GLU A 211 -7.79 -5.57 7.26
C GLU A 211 -8.51 -4.21 7.23
N THR A 212 -7.78 -3.10 7.07
CA THR A 212 -8.34 -1.75 7.15
C THR A 212 -7.79 -0.87 6.03
N ALA A 213 -8.33 0.34 5.90
CA ALA A 213 -7.62 1.44 5.27
C ALA A 213 -6.63 2.07 6.30
N LEU A 214 -6.24 3.33 6.11
CA LEU A 214 -5.38 4.03 7.05
C LEU A 214 -6.11 4.29 8.37
N LEU A 215 -5.58 3.76 9.48
CA LEU A 215 -6.19 3.89 10.82
C LEU A 215 -5.76 5.16 11.54
N MET A 216 -4.47 5.45 11.51
CA MET A 216 -3.88 6.63 12.17
C MET A 216 -2.84 7.24 11.25
N ALA A 217 -2.76 8.57 11.21
CA ALA A 217 -1.73 9.26 10.45
C ALA A 217 -1.52 10.70 10.88
N ASN A 218 -0.38 11.23 10.46
CA ASN A 218 -0.15 12.67 10.41
C ASN A 218 -0.82 13.20 9.14
N PHE A 219 -2.07 13.60 9.24
CA PHE A 219 -2.85 14.11 8.11
C PHE A 219 -2.45 15.55 7.74
N GLN A 220 -2.87 15.99 6.57
CA GLN A 220 -2.71 17.37 6.11
C GLN A 220 -3.19 18.37 7.18
N GLY A 221 -2.39 19.40 7.43
CA GLY A 221 -2.65 20.39 8.47
C GLY A 221 -2.21 19.98 9.89
N CYS A 222 -1.72 18.74 10.08
CA CYS A 222 -1.11 18.33 11.33
C CYS A 222 0.39 18.68 11.34
N THR A 223 0.89 19.12 12.49
CA THR A 223 2.33 19.16 12.75
C THR A 223 2.74 17.79 13.29
N PRO A 224 3.57 17.02 12.56
CA PRO A 224 3.99 15.71 13.02
C PRO A 224 4.89 15.82 14.25
N VAL A 225 4.68 14.90 15.19
CA VAL A 225 5.49 14.78 16.40
C VAL A 225 6.36 13.54 16.24
N GLU A 226 7.64 13.70 16.55
CA GLU A 226 8.62 12.60 16.51
C GLU A 226 8.16 11.42 17.37
N GLY A 227 8.15 10.21 16.78
CA GLY A 227 7.70 8.98 17.42
C GLY A 227 6.19 8.80 17.51
N SER A 228 5.40 9.71 16.89
CA SER A 228 3.94 9.61 16.87
C SER A 228 3.41 9.27 15.50
N MET A 229 2.56 8.24 15.42
CA MET A 229 1.82 7.88 14.22
C MET A 229 0.74 8.91 13.82
N GLY A 230 0.53 9.96 14.61
CA GLY A 230 -0.45 11.01 14.33
C GLY A 230 -1.79 10.79 15.05
N ARG A 231 -2.89 11.03 14.34
CA ARG A 231 -4.26 11.05 14.88
C ARG A 231 -5.11 9.95 14.23
N PRO A 232 -6.20 9.52 14.89
CA PRO A 232 -7.18 8.62 14.29
C PRO A 232 -7.71 9.13 12.94
N SER A 233 -7.86 8.20 12.01
CA SER A 233 -8.50 8.45 10.71
C SER A 233 -9.97 8.80 10.91
N PRO A 234 -10.52 9.75 10.12
CA PRO A 234 -11.96 10.06 10.16
C PRO A 234 -12.85 8.91 9.66
N LEU A 235 -12.26 7.86 9.10
CA LEU A 235 -12.99 6.68 8.61
C LEU A 235 -13.44 5.74 9.73
N TYR A 236 -12.84 5.84 10.91
CA TYR A 236 -13.02 4.86 11.99
C TYR A 236 -13.23 5.54 13.32
N HIS A 237 -14.06 4.92 14.16
CA HIS A 237 -14.11 5.26 15.56
C HIS A 237 -13.07 4.40 16.29
N ILE A 238 -11.95 5.02 16.69
CA ILE A 238 -10.79 4.36 17.31
C ILE A 238 -10.68 4.76 18.75
N GLU A 239 -10.51 3.78 19.62
CA GLU A 239 -10.22 3.97 21.04
C GLU A 239 -8.99 3.16 21.45
N LEU A 240 -8.35 3.58 22.56
CA LEU A 240 -7.36 2.78 23.26
C LEU A 240 -8.04 2.11 24.45
N ARG A 241 -7.95 0.79 24.52
CA ARG A 241 -8.59 0.00 25.60
C ARG A 241 -7.60 -0.94 26.28
N ARG A 242 -7.83 -1.20 27.57
CA ARG A 242 -7.16 -2.28 28.30
C ARG A 242 -7.73 -3.64 27.88
N LYS A 243 -7.08 -4.72 28.29
CA LYS A 243 -7.54 -6.10 28.01
C LYS A 243 -8.92 -6.42 28.58
N ASP A 244 -9.35 -5.73 29.63
CA ASP A 244 -10.67 -5.83 30.22
C ASP A 244 -11.75 -5.02 29.48
N GLY A 245 -11.36 -4.33 28.40
CA GLY A 245 -12.25 -3.52 27.58
C GLY A 245 -12.47 -2.09 28.09
N THR A 246 -11.88 -1.70 29.22
CA THR A 246 -12.01 -0.32 29.73
C THR A 246 -11.14 0.66 28.94
N PRO A 247 -11.60 1.91 28.71
CA PRO A 247 -10.79 2.95 28.07
C PRO A 247 -9.50 3.24 28.84
N VAL A 248 -8.45 3.58 28.10
CA VAL A 248 -7.14 3.96 28.66
C VAL A 248 -7.03 5.48 28.77
N PRO A 249 -6.63 6.03 29.92
CA PRO A 249 -6.34 7.46 30.04
C PRO A 249 -5.17 7.89 29.16
N ALA A 250 -5.11 9.18 28.83
CA ALA A 250 -3.97 9.75 28.11
C ALA A 250 -2.65 9.51 28.86
N GLY A 251 -1.61 9.09 28.14
CA GLY A 251 -0.29 8.78 28.67
C GLY A 251 -0.08 7.31 29.08
N GLU A 252 -1.12 6.48 29.06
CA GLU A 252 -1.02 5.04 29.29
C GLU A 252 -1.05 4.23 27.98
N ILE A 253 -0.52 3.00 28.06
CA ILE A 253 -0.49 2.08 26.91
C ILE A 253 -1.82 1.31 26.85
N GLY A 254 -2.43 1.25 25.65
CA GLY A 254 -3.62 0.50 25.37
C GLY A 254 -3.59 -0.22 24.03
N GLU A 255 -4.51 -1.13 23.83
CA GLU A 255 -4.77 -1.79 22.55
C GLU A 255 -5.61 -0.86 21.67
N ILE A 256 -5.22 -0.73 20.39
CA ILE A 256 -5.99 0.03 19.39
C ILE A 256 -7.22 -0.78 19.01
N VAL A 257 -8.40 -0.26 19.31
CA VAL A 257 -9.68 -0.91 19.05
C VAL A 257 -10.50 -0.04 18.09
N ILE A 258 -11.05 -0.67 17.06
CA ILE A 258 -12.02 -0.06 16.15
C ILE A 258 -13.41 -0.42 16.65
N LEU A 259 -14.23 0.59 16.95
CA LEU A 259 -15.61 0.38 17.34
C LEU A 259 -16.50 0.28 16.11
N SER A 260 -17.23 -0.83 15.97
CA SER A 260 -18.24 -0.98 14.94
C SER A 260 -19.54 -0.31 15.38
N PRO A 261 -20.16 0.52 14.52
CA PRO A 261 -21.46 1.14 14.81
C PRO A 261 -22.56 0.10 15.06
N GLU A 262 -22.47 -1.06 14.40
CA GLU A 262 -23.48 -2.13 14.49
C GLU A 262 -23.37 -2.97 15.76
N SER A 263 -22.22 -3.03 16.38
CA SER A 263 -21.98 -3.91 17.52
C SER A 263 -22.16 -3.23 18.88
N GLY A 264 -22.18 -1.90 18.92
CA GLY A 264 -22.19 -1.16 20.20
C GLY A 264 -21.04 -1.56 21.14
N ARG A 265 -20.03 -2.22 20.61
CA ARG A 265 -18.90 -2.79 21.34
C ARG A 265 -17.58 -2.21 20.87
#